data_a6d996d9ca430c7132ca55947ebd93f2
#
_entry.id   a6d996d9ca430c7132ca55947ebd93f2
#
_cell.length_a   1.000
_cell.length_b   1.000
_cell.length_c   1.000
_cell.angle_alpha   90.00
_cell.angle_beta   90.00
_cell.angle_gamma   90.00
#
_symmetry.space_group_name_H-M   'P 1'
#
loop_
_entity.id
_entity.type
_entity.pdbx_description
1 polymer ?
#
loop_
_entity_poly.entity_id
_entity_poly.type
_entity_poly.pdbx_seq_one_letter_code
_entity_poly.pdbx_strand_id
1 'polypeptide(L)'
;MAILATNGVERRELQEPRDAVQAAGASTELISLQEGTIDMRDNDLNPGGTEAVERLVGDITPEDFDALLIPGGTVNADKLRADDKAVKFVLSLIHI
;
A
#
# COMPACT_ATOMS: atom_id res chain seq x y z
N MET A 1 0.73 11.14 0.26
CA MET A 1 -0.24 10.04 0.49
C MET A 1 0.52 8.74 0.72
N ALA A 2 0.12 8.02 1.73
CA ALA A 2 0.64 6.67 1.98
C ALA A 2 -0.14 5.66 1.14
N ILE A 3 0.57 4.72 0.53
CA ILE A 3 -0.04 3.57 -0.17
C ILE A 3 0.41 2.32 0.60
N LEU A 4 -0.53 1.68 1.29
CA LEU A 4 -0.24 0.48 2.07
C LEU A 4 -0.61 -0.75 1.26
N ALA A 5 0.38 -1.55 0.90
CA ALA A 5 0.19 -2.73 0.06
C ALA A 5 1.29 -3.76 0.30
N THR A 6 1.00 -5.00 -0.02
CA THR A 6 1.95 -6.11 0.05
C THR A 6 1.75 -7.04 -1.15
N ASN A 7 2.41 -8.19 -1.15
CA ASN A 7 2.30 -9.17 -2.23
C ASN A 7 0.84 -9.55 -2.50
N GLY A 8 0.49 -9.65 -3.75
CA GLY A 8 -0.86 -9.99 -4.18
C GLY A 8 -1.77 -8.79 -4.43
N VAL A 9 -1.24 -7.57 -4.31
CA VAL A 9 -2.03 -6.36 -4.58
C VAL A 9 -2.41 -6.29 -6.06
N GLU A 10 -3.61 -5.80 -6.34
CA GLU A 10 -4.07 -5.59 -7.70
C GLU A 10 -3.32 -4.41 -8.34
N ARG A 11 -2.62 -4.65 -9.45
CA ARG A 11 -1.76 -3.65 -10.09
C ARG A 11 -2.48 -2.36 -10.44
N ARG A 12 -3.65 -2.45 -11.05
CA ARG A 12 -4.41 -1.27 -11.47
C ARG A 12 -4.86 -0.42 -10.30
N GLU A 13 -5.29 -1.07 -9.22
CA GLU A 13 -5.78 -0.38 -8.04
C GLU A 13 -4.68 0.30 -7.25
N LEU A 14 -3.42 -0.10 -7.48
CA LEU A 14 -2.26 0.59 -6.93
C LEU A 14 -1.77 1.68 -7.87
N GLN A 15 -1.52 1.35 -9.13
CA GLN A 15 -0.84 2.25 -10.07
C GLN A 15 -1.72 3.39 -10.58
N GLU A 16 -2.98 3.13 -10.90
CA GLU A 16 -3.86 4.19 -11.45
C GLU A 16 -4.11 5.32 -10.46
N PRO A 17 -4.51 5.06 -9.19
CA PRO A 17 -4.67 6.15 -8.23
C PRO A 17 -3.36 6.85 -7.91
N ARG A 18 -2.25 6.10 -7.80
CA ARG A 18 -0.93 6.69 -7.56
C ARG A 18 -0.55 7.67 -8.67
N ASP A 19 -0.69 7.25 -9.91
CA ASP A 19 -0.32 8.08 -11.05
C ASP A 19 -1.21 9.34 -11.13
N ALA A 20 -2.50 9.22 -10.83
CA ALA A 20 -3.41 10.34 -10.80
C ALA A 20 -3.04 11.36 -9.72
N VAL A 21 -2.69 10.89 -8.52
CA VAL A 21 -2.29 11.75 -7.40
C VAL A 21 -0.97 12.44 -7.71
N GLN A 22 0.00 11.73 -8.27
CA GLN A 22 1.28 12.31 -8.66
C GLN A 22 1.13 13.33 -9.79
N ALA A 23 0.26 13.07 -10.76
CA ALA A 23 -0.04 14.00 -11.83
C ALA A 23 -0.68 15.29 -11.32
N ALA A 24 -1.38 15.23 -10.20
CA ALA A 24 -1.97 16.39 -9.53
C ALA A 24 -0.96 17.15 -8.65
N GLY A 25 0.30 16.71 -8.61
CA GLY A 25 1.37 17.40 -7.87
C GLY A 25 1.60 16.91 -6.44
N ALA A 26 0.89 15.88 -6.00
CA ALA A 26 1.09 15.31 -4.67
C ALA A 26 2.15 14.20 -4.69
N SER A 27 2.78 13.97 -3.55
CA SER A 27 3.74 12.88 -3.38
C SER A 27 3.07 11.63 -2.83
N THR A 28 3.64 10.46 -3.16
CA THR A 28 3.18 9.17 -2.63
C THR A 28 4.37 8.37 -2.12
N GLU A 29 4.13 7.51 -1.13
CA GLU A 29 5.10 6.53 -0.67
C GLU A 29 4.46 5.16 -0.58
N LEU A 30 5.13 4.15 -1.13
CA LEU A 30 4.68 2.76 -1.01
C LEU A 30 5.21 2.17 0.29
N ILE A 31 4.29 1.79 1.14
CA ILE A 31 4.56 1.27 2.47
C ILE A 31 4.12 -0.20 2.49
N SER A 32 4.98 -1.06 3.01
CA SER A 32 4.66 -2.48 3.07
C SER A 32 5.18 -3.12 4.36
N LEU A 33 5.08 -4.44 4.42
CA LEU A 33 5.40 -5.23 5.61
C LEU A 33 6.87 -5.65 5.65
N GLN A 34 7.52 -5.72 4.48
CA GLN A 34 8.89 -6.17 4.33
C GLN A 34 9.64 -5.31 3.33
N GLU A 35 10.96 -5.22 3.49
CA GLU A 35 11.84 -4.53 2.55
C GLU A 35 11.91 -5.26 1.20
N GLY A 36 12.34 -4.54 0.18
CA GLY A 36 12.55 -5.06 -1.16
C GLY A 36 11.45 -4.65 -2.12
N THR A 37 10.79 -5.64 -2.71
CA THR A 37 9.70 -5.42 -3.66
C THR A 37 8.47 -6.20 -3.27
N ILE A 38 7.33 -5.74 -3.76
CA ILE A 38 6.07 -6.49 -3.67
C ILE A 38 5.68 -6.97 -5.06
N ASP A 39 5.06 -8.13 -5.13
CA ASP A 39 4.50 -8.69 -6.36
C ASP A 39 3.06 -8.25 -6.53
N MET A 40 2.77 -7.68 -7.70
CA MET A 40 1.41 -7.27 -8.04
C MET A 40 0.72 -8.37 -8.87
N ARG A 41 -0.60 -8.30 -8.92
CA ARG A 41 -1.43 -9.21 -9.71
C ARG A 41 -2.27 -8.44 -10.71
N ASP A 42 -2.56 -9.09 -11.84
CA ASP A 42 -3.56 -8.63 -12.81
C ASP A 42 -4.77 -9.56 -12.71
N ASN A 43 -5.94 -9.01 -12.44
CA ASN A 43 -7.16 -9.76 -12.21
C ASN A 43 -7.02 -10.81 -11.11
N ASP A 44 -6.26 -10.48 -10.06
CA ASP A 44 -6.05 -11.26 -8.83
C ASP A 44 -5.25 -12.57 -9.02
N LEU A 45 -5.15 -13.09 -10.23
CA LEU A 45 -4.54 -14.39 -10.49
C LEU A 45 -3.25 -14.33 -11.32
N ASN A 46 -3.15 -13.39 -12.24
CA ASN A 46 -2.03 -13.32 -13.17
C ASN A 46 -0.90 -12.44 -12.63
N PRO A 47 0.36 -12.71 -12.98
CA PRO A 47 1.45 -11.83 -12.61
C PRO A 47 1.25 -10.41 -13.16
N GLY A 48 1.44 -9.40 -12.31
CA GLY A 48 1.25 -8.00 -12.65
C GLY A 48 2.51 -7.15 -12.50
N GLY A 49 3.67 -7.78 -12.34
CA GLY A 49 4.93 -7.07 -12.13
C GLY A 49 5.26 -6.85 -10.66
N THR A 50 6.25 -6.01 -10.42
CA THR A 50 6.73 -5.70 -9.07
C THR A 50 6.83 -4.20 -8.84
N GLU A 51 6.78 -3.78 -7.58
CA GLU A 51 7.03 -2.41 -7.16
C GLU A 51 8.01 -2.40 -5.98
N ALA A 52 8.88 -1.40 -5.96
CA ALA A 52 9.83 -1.24 -4.86
C ALA A 52 9.12 -0.68 -3.63
N VAL A 53 9.40 -1.29 -2.48
CA VAL A 53 8.92 -0.81 -1.18
C VAL A 53 9.77 0.37 -0.74
N GLU A 54 9.14 1.49 -0.41
CA GLU A 54 9.84 2.70 0.00
C GLU A 54 10.00 2.81 1.51
N ARG A 55 9.01 2.37 2.27
CA ARG A 55 9.03 2.40 3.73
C ARG A 55 8.37 1.15 4.31
N LEU A 56 8.78 0.80 5.53
CA LEU A 56 8.14 -0.27 6.29
C LEU A 56 7.07 0.31 7.21
N VAL A 57 5.94 -0.39 7.35
CA VAL A 57 4.84 0.07 8.19
C VAL A 57 5.25 0.24 9.65
N GLY A 58 6.22 -0.52 10.12
CA GLY A 58 6.73 -0.41 11.49
C GLY A 58 7.66 0.77 11.73
N ASP A 59 8.14 1.42 10.68
CA ASP A 59 9.15 2.50 10.76
C ASP A 59 8.55 3.89 10.49
N ILE A 60 7.24 3.99 10.34
CA ILE A 60 6.56 5.26 10.06
C ILE A 60 5.57 5.59 11.15
N THR A 61 5.15 6.86 11.18
CA THR A 61 4.09 7.31 12.08
C THR A 61 2.94 7.88 11.26
N PRO A 62 1.68 7.79 11.77
CA PRO A 62 0.52 8.32 11.04
C PRO A 62 0.61 9.80 10.72
N GLU A 63 1.30 10.58 11.55
CA GLU A 63 1.46 12.02 11.37
C GLU A 63 2.28 12.38 10.13
N ASP A 64 3.03 11.44 9.58
CA ASP A 64 3.82 11.66 8.37
C ASP A 64 2.95 11.75 7.11
N PHE A 65 1.67 11.40 7.19
CA PHE A 65 0.79 11.30 6.04
C PHE A 65 -0.53 11.98 6.29
N ASP A 66 -1.08 12.59 5.24
CA ASP A 66 -2.40 13.24 5.27
C ASP A 66 -3.49 12.43 4.56
N ALA A 67 -3.11 11.34 3.89
CA ALA A 67 -4.06 10.46 3.20
C ALA A 67 -3.50 9.04 3.10
N LEU A 68 -4.39 8.06 3.01
CA LEU A 68 -4.05 6.64 2.90
C LEU A 68 -4.86 6.01 1.78
N LEU A 69 -4.16 5.23 0.92
CA LEU A 69 -4.77 4.36 -0.07
C LEU A 69 -4.43 2.91 0.29
N ILE A 70 -5.43 2.06 0.34
CA ILE A 70 -5.26 0.60 0.47
C ILE A 70 -5.83 -0.03 -0.80
N PRO A 71 -4.97 -0.37 -1.78
CA PRO A 71 -5.43 -0.99 -3.01
C PRO A 71 -6.01 -2.38 -2.78
N GLY A 72 -6.84 -2.85 -3.71
CA GLY A 72 -7.45 -4.16 -3.62
C GLY A 72 -6.50 -5.33 -3.90
N GLY A 73 -7.08 -6.52 -3.96
CA GLY A 73 -6.37 -7.78 -4.13
C GLY A 73 -6.62 -8.69 -2.95
N THR A 74 -7.10 -9.91 -3.20
CA THR A 74 -7.51 -10.84 -2.13
C THR A 74 -6.36 -11.20 -1.21
N VAL A 75 -5.22 -11.59 -1.77
CA VAL A 75 -4.05 -12.00 -0.99
C VAL A 75 -3.46 -10.80 -0.24
N ASN A 76 -3.38 -9.65 -0.90
CA ASN A 76 -2.94 -8.41 -0.28
C ASN A 76 -3.77 -8.06 0.96
N ALA A 77 -5.09 -8.07 0.82
CA ALA A 77 -5.99 -7.74 1.92
C ALA A 77 -5.85 -8.73 3.10
N ASP A 78 -5.74 -10.01 2.80
CA ASP A 78 -5.58 -11.03 3.85
C ASP A 78 -4.27 -10.86 4.62
N LYS A 79 -3.17 -10.58 3.93
CA LYS A 79 -1.88 -10.36 4.58
C LYS A 79 -1.87 -9.10 5.43
N LEU A 80 -2.48 -8.02 4.96
CA LEU A 80 -2.56 -6.77 5.72
C LEU A 80 -3.38 -6.95 6.99
N ARG A 81 -4.51 -7.65 6.91
CA ARG A 81 -5.35 -7.91 8.10
C ARG A 81 -4.66 -8.78 9.13
N ALA A 82 -3.74 -9.64 8.72
CA ALA A 82 -3.00 -10.52 9.62
C ALA A 82 -1.80 -9.85 10.28
N ASP A 83 -1.41 -8.64 9.85
CA ASP A 83 -0.25 -7.95 10.40
C ASP A 83 -0.68 -6.89 11.41
N ASP A 84 -0.23 -7.02 12.66
CA ASP A 84 -0.61 -6.12 13.74
C ASP A 84 -0.15 -4.68 13.52
N LYS A 85 1.03 -4.49 12.94
CA LYS A 85 1.56 -3.15 12.67
C LYS A 85 0.76 -2.45 11.58
N ALA A 86 0.36 -3.19 10.54
CA ALA A 86 -0.48 -2.66 9.47
C ALA A 86 -1.85 -2.25 10.01
N VAL A 87 -2.48 -3.09 10.82
CA VAL A 87 -3.79 -2.81 11.43
C VAL A 87 -3.70 -1.56 12.31
N LYS A 88 -2.67 -1.46 13.15
CA LYS A 88 -2.49 -0.28 14.01
C LYS A 88 -2.29 0.99 13.20
N PHE A 89 -1.52 0.93 12.13
CA PHE A 89 -1.28 2.08 11.27
C PHE A 89 -2.59 2.57 10.64
N VAL A 90 -3.38 1.68 10.08
CA VAL A 90 -4.67 2.01 9.47
C VAL A 90 -5.61 2.62 10.51
N LEU A 91 -5.74 2.00 11.68
CA LEU A 91 -6.61 2.49 12.76
C LEU A 91 -6.18 3.88 13.23
N SER A 92 -4.88 4.15 13.29
CA SER A 92 -4.37 5.46 13.68
C SER A 92 -4.75 6.56 12.70
N LEU A 93 -4.79 6.25 11.40
CA LEU A 93 -5.12 7.23 10.36
C LEU A 93 -6.62 7.51 10.25
N ILE A 94 -7.46 6.52 10.53
CA ILE A 94 -8.92 6.69 10.50
C ILE A 94 -9.49 7.13 11.83
N HIS A 95 -8.67 7.20 12.85
CA HIS A 95 -9.10 7.68 14.17
C HIS A 95 -9.24 9.21 14.15
N ILE A 96 -10.37 9.64 14.59
CA ILE A 96 -10.70 11.07 14.62
C ILE A 96 -10.94 11.51 16.06
#